data_ba3c4d879e9486dc9abae4be2d790acf
#
_entry.id   ba3c4d879e9486dc9abae4be2d790acf
#
_cell.length_a   1.000
_cell.length_b   1.000
_cell.length_c   1.000
_cell.angle_alpha   90.00
_cell.angle_beta   90.00
_cell.angle_gamma   90.00
#
_symmetry.space_group_name_H-M   'P 1'
#
loop_
_entity.id
_entity.type
_entity.pdbx_description
1 polymer ?
#
loop_
_entity_poly.entity_id
_entity_poly.type
_entity_poly.pdbx_seq_one_letter_code
_entity_poly.pdbx_strand_id
1 'polypeptide(L)'
;MIGKLFLIGGAALLLIAGTGVTDNASAQSRSYRWNLDSCINYALENNIDVRKSMVSVKSGMEDIYGAKAAFLPSVSAGSSQNFTYLPSSDVNDHTSYSGNYAVTASYNIYQGGKRSYNLQNYNLVSKSNELSLLDNKIQLKQSVIEAYIQILYNKETVNINKNTEEVSLKQMERGKALLEVGSISRVDYAQLVSRYKTDCSNRISAENSLIHATLALKQLLQMNIDDNIEIEQIPISEDEIMALVPSKEEIYYNALEIMPQIKSGEIGKEIAALGVKSAKSGFRPTLSVSTGIGTSHNSNAGGSFSSRLWDNFNHNAGLSLSIPIYSNRQNRTAVNKANLAVETAELQLADAKEQLLQQVESIYLDAVSAQTRYPAAIEAEKAAEETYNLTNQQFEIGMKNTLELLTAQNDLLSARREVLQSKYTVVMNRMLLDTFTASSLNL
;
A
#
# COMPACT_ATOMS: atom_id res chain seq x y z
N MET A 1 -25.71 49.30 -38.92
CA MET A 1 -26.16 49.96 -37.69
C MET A 1 -25.89 49.01 -36.53
N ILE A 2 -25.10 49.52 -35.57
CA ILE A 2 -24.95 49.08 -34.18
C ILE A 2 -24.19 47.74 -34.04
N GLY A 3 -22.99 47.63 -33.53
CA GLY A 3 -22.15 48.60 -32.78
C GLY A 3 -21.59 47.87 -31.58
N LYS A 4 -20.27 47.61 -31.64
CA LYS A 4 -19.32 47.50 -30.51
C LYS A 4 -19.85 47.03 -29.14
N LEU A 5 -19.19 46.00 -28.59
CA LEU A 5 -18.56 46.14 -27.27
C LEU A 5 -17.48 45.09 -27.06
N PHE A 6 -16.24 45.52 -27.26
CA PHE A 6 -15.06 44.93 -26.61
C PHE A 6 -14.93 45.57 -25.24
N LEU A 7 -14.86 44.84 -24.18
CA LEU A 7 -14.45 45.33 -22.86
C LEU A 7 -13.24 44.55 -22.41
N ILE A 8 -12.11 45.24 -22.49
CA ILE A 8 -10.83 44.89 -21.90
C ILE A 8 -10.96 45.17 -20.40
N GLY A 9 -10.92 44.16 -19.58
CA GLY A 9 -10.83 44.25 -18.13
C GLY A 9 -9.35 44.17 -17.68
N GLY A 10 -8.81 45.32 -17.30
CA GLY A 10 -7.43 45.47 -16.84
C GLY A 10 -7.18 44.80 -15.50
N ALA A 11 -6.04 44.14 -15.41
CA ALA A 11 -5.48 43.61 -14.16
C ALA A 11 -5.02 44.78 -13.26
N ALA A 12 -5.66 44.95 -12.12
CA ALA A 12 -5.17 45.82 -11.05
C ALA A 12 -4.20 44.96 -10.18
N LEU A 13 -2.91 45.23 -10.31
CA LEU A 13 -1.88 44.79 -9.39
C LEU A 13 -2.01 45.56 -8.06
N LEU A 14 -2.53 44.90 -7.03
CA LEU A 14 -2.46 45.40 -5.66
C LEU A 14 -1.14 44.90 -5.05
N LEU A 15 -0.13 45.78 -5.00
CA LEU A 15 1.07 45.62 -4.19
C LEU A 15 0.69 45.79 -2.71
N ILE A 16 0.50 44.70 -1.99
CA ILE A 16 0.46 44.72 -0.54
C ILE A 16 1.90 44.51 -0.07
N ALA A 17 2.53 45.62 0.37
CA ALA A 17 3.74 45.60 1.16
C ALA A 17 3.39 45.06 2.56
N GLY A 18 3.49 43.72 2.73
CA GLY A 18 3.42 43.08 4.03
C GLY A 18 4.80 43.09 4.67
N THR A 19 4.94 43.87 5.75
CA THR A 19 6.08 43.86 6.66
C THR A 19 6.33 42.42 7.13
N GLY A 20 7.48 41.87 6.75
CA GLY A 20 7.94 40.59 7.23
C GLY A 20 8.19 40.64 8.74
N VAL A 21 7.28 40.10 9.49
CA VAL A 21 7.57 39.55 10.81
C VAL A 21 8.12 38.15 10.57
N THR A 22 9.43 38.03 10.56
CA THR A 22 10.11 36.73 10.68
C THR A 22 9.90 36.27 12.11
N ASP A 23 8.77 35.59 12.37
CA ASP A 23 8.69 34.70 13.51
C ASP A 23 9.70 33.57 13.28
N ASN A 24 10.89 33.76 13.86
CA ASN A 24 11.77 32.66 14.19
C ASN A 24 11.06 31.81 15.27
N ALA A 25 10.06 31.05 14.85
CA ALA A 25 9.61 29.91 15.61
C ALA A 25 10.79 28.93 15.63
N SER A 26 11.64 29.06 16.66
CA SER A 26 12.53 27.98 17.06
C SER A 26 11.63 26.77 17.21
N ALA A 27 11.73 25.85 16.24
CA ALA A 27 11.10 24.54 16.29
C ALA A 27 11.70 23.82 17.52
N GLN A 28 11.10 24.04 18.68
CA GLN A 28 11.28 23.14 19.80
C GLN A 28 10.84 21.77 19.27
N SER A 29 11.81 20.90 19.02
CA SER A 29 11.57 19.50 18.72
C SER A 29 10.82 18.91 19.91
N ARG A 30 9.48 18.91 19.83
CA ARG A 30 8.65 18.21 20.79
C ARG A 30 8.95 16.75 20.58
N SER A 31 9.75 16.14 21.44
CA SER A 31 9.86 14.68 21.50
C SER A 31 8.55 14.14 22.02
N TYR A 32 7.65 13.79 21.11
CA TYR A 32 6.45 13.03 21.46
C TYR A 32 6.88 11.59 21.71
N ARG A 33 6.57 11.08 22.89
CA ARG A 33 6.63 9.63 23.12
C ARG A 33 5.48 8.99 22.36
N TRP A 34 5.83 8.15 21.41
CA TRP A 34 4.89 7.47 20.53
C TRP A 34 4.62 6.07 21.08
N ASN A 35 3.38 5.82 21.51
CA ASN A 35 2.91 4.45 21.73
C ASN A 35 2.47 3.81 20.40
N LEU A 36 2.25 2.50 20.41
CA LEU A 36 1.90 1.74 19.22
C LEU A 36 0.61 2.26 18.56
N ASP A 37 -0.44 2.51 19.35
CA ASP A 37 -1.73 2.98 18.82
C ASP A 37 -1.61 4.36 18.17
N SER A 38 -0.83 5.26 18.75
CA SER A 38 -0.55 6.56 18.14
C SER A 38 0.19 6.43 16.81
N CYS A 39 1.15 5.50 16.71
CA CYS A 39 1.85 5.21 15.47
C CYS A 39 0.89 4.66 14.40
N ILE A 40 0.02 3.72 14.76
CA ILE A 40 -0.97 3.13 13.85
C ILE A 40 -1.93 4.21 13.34
N ASN A 41 -2.53 4.98 14.24
CA ASN A 41 -3.49 6.03 13.85
C ASN A 41 -2.84 7.08 12.94
N TYR A 42 -1.65 7.54 13.29
CA TYR A 42 -0.93 8.52 12.48
C TYR A 42 -0.56 7.95 11.10
N ALA A 43 -0.14 6.67 11.03
CA ALA A 43 0.15 6.01 9.76
C ALA A 43 -1.11 5.92 8.88
N LEU A 44 -2.25 5.51 9.44
CA LEU A 44 -3.52 5.38 8.72
C LEU A 44 -4.00 6.72 8.13
N GLU A 45 -3.72 7.84 8.78
CA GLU A 45 -4.09 9.18 8.31
C GLU A 45 -3.13 9.73 7.24
N ASN A 46 -1.83 9.45 7.37
CA ASN A 46 -0.80 10.12 6.59
C ASN A 46 -0.17 9.26 5.49
N ASN A 47 -0.27 7.94 5.58
CA ASN A 47 0.41 7.05 4.64
C ASN A 47 -0.09 7.23 3.20
N ILE A 48 0.86 7.34 2.27
CA ILE A 48 0.60 7.62 0.85
C ILE A 48 -0.19 6.48 0.19
N ASP A 49 0.06 5.22 0.54
CA ASP A 49 -0.61 4.08 -0.11
C ASP A 49 -2.06 3.95 0.34
N VAL A 50 -2.37 4.27 1.61
CA VAL A 50 -3.75 4.42 2.08
C VAL A 50 -4.45 5.58 1.36
N ARG A 51 -3.78 6.72 1.20
CA ARG A 51 -4.34 7.87 0.47
C ARG A 51 -4.56 7.57 -1.01
N LYS A 52 -3.66 6.82 -1.68
CA LYS A 52 -3.88 6.34 -3.06
C LYS A 52 -5.12 5.44 -3.15
N SER A 53 -5.30 4.53 -2.20
CA SER A 53 -6.48 3.66 -2.15
C SER A 53 -7.77 4.45 -1.93
N MET A 54 -7.75 5.50 -1.10
CA MET A 54 -8.89 6.43 -0.96
C MET A 54 -9.21 7.15 -2.26
N VAL A 55 -8.20 7.55 -3.04
CA VAL A 55 -8.41 8.14 -4.38
C VAL A 55 -9.01 7.11 -5.33
N SER A 56 -8.59 5.84 -5.28
CA SER A 56 -9.18 4.77 -6.09
C SER A 56 -10.67 4.53 -5.76
N VAL A 57 -11.05 4.61 -4.48
CA VAL A 57 -12.47 4.55 -4.07
C VAL A 57 -13.25 5.72 -4.67
N LYS A 58 -12.73 6.95 -4.60
CA LYS A 58 -13.37 8.14 -5.21
C LYS A 58 -13.49 8.00 -6.73
N SER A 59 -12.44 7.49 -7.40
CA SER A 59 -12.49 7.21 -8.84
C SER A 59 -13.58 6.20 -9.19
N GLY A 60 -13.73 5.13 -8.39
CA GLY A 60 -14.81 4.16 -8.57
C GLY A 60 -16.22 4.77 -8.43
N MET A 61 -16.40 5.79 -7.58
CA MET A 61 -17.66 6.52 -7.48
C MET A 61 -17.94 7.34 -8.76
N GLU A 62 -16.93 7.98 -9.34
CA GLU A 62 -17.06 8.70 -10.62
C GLU A 62 -17.40 7.73 -11.77
N ASP A 63 -16.82 6.54 -11.78
CA ASP A 63 -17.17 5.50 -12.77
C ASP A 63 -18.65 5.08 -12.67
N ILE A 64 -19.20 5.00 -11.43
CA ILE A 64 -20.63 4.76 -11.22
C ILE A 64 -21.48 5.92 -11.77
N TYR A 65 -21.08 7.18 -11.54
CA TYR A 65 -21.78 8.34 -12.09
C TYR A 65 -21.72 8.33 -13.62
N GLY A 66 -20.56 8.00 -14.21
CA GLY A 66 -20.41 7.81 -15.65
C GLY A 66 -21.32 6.71 -16.21
N ALA A 67 -21.39 5.56 -15.51
CA ALA A 67 -22.27 4.46 -15.90
C ALA A 67 -23.76 4.80 -15.79
N LYS A 68 -24.16 5.60 -14.80
CA LYS A 68 -25.52 6.15 -14.69
C LYS A 68 -25.81 7.17 -15.82
N ALA A 69 -24.83 8.02 -16.13
CA ALA A 69 -24.96 8.99 -17.23
C ALA A 69 -25.11 8.32 -18.59
N ALA A 70 -24.62 7.09 -18.78
CA ALA A 70 -24.85 6.30 -20.00
C ALA A 70 -26.33 5.98 -20.27
N PHE A 71 -27.23 6.19 -19.31
CA PHE A 71 -28.68 6.11 -19.48
C PHE A 71 -29.31 7.42 -19.95
N LEU A 72 -28.54 8.48 -20.13
CA LEU A 72 -28.99 9.77 -20.65
C LEU A 72 -28.59 9.90 -22.13
N PRO A 73 -29.28 10.77 -22.91
CA PRO A 73 -28.86 11.09 -24.26
C PRO A 73 -27.53 11.84 -24.27
N SER A 74 -26.70 11.58 -25.25
CA SER A 74 -25.50 12.37 -25.54
C SER A 74 -25.83 13.45 -26.56
N VAL A 75 -25.32 14.68 -26.36
CA VAL A 75 -25.45 15.80 -27.28
C VAL A 75 -24.05 16.27 -27.64
N SER A 76 -23.81 16.41 -28.94
CA SER A 76 -22.52 16.88 -29.46
C SER A 76 -22.73 17.94 -30.53
N ALA A 77 -21.84 18.93 -30.58
CA ALA A 77 -21.76 19.88 -31.69
C ALA A 77 -20.42 19.66 -32.40
N GLY A 78 -20.49 19.64 -33.73
CA GLY A 78 -19.33 19.45 -34.58
C GLY A 78 -19.29 20.44 -35.73
N SER A 79 -18.09 20.85 -36.13
CA SER A 79 -17.83 21.60 -37.35
C SER A 79 -16.67 20.92 -38.08
N SER A 80 -16.85 20.66 -39.36
CA SER A 80 -15.80 20.18 -40.24
C SER A 80 -15.59 21.13 -41.39
N GLN A 81 -14.37 21.39 -41.76
CA GLN A 81 -13.97 22.20 -42.91
C GLN A 81 -13.10 21.36 -43.80
N ASN A 82 -13.41 21.36 -45.10
CA ASN A 82 -12.68 20.56 -46.06
C ASN A 82 -12.28 21.43 -47.26
N PHE A 83 -11.00 21.37 -47.63
CA PHE A 83 -10.45 21.97 -48.81
C PHE A 83 -10.02 20.85 -49.76
N THR A 84 -10.59 20.85 -50.96
CA THR A 84 -10.30 19.81 -51.97
C THR A 84 -9.75 20.49 -53.20
N TYR A 85 -8.62 19.97 -53.70
CA TYR A 85 -8.02 20.33 -54.96
C TYR A 85 -8.10 19.13 -55.93
N LEU A 86 -8.71 19.37 -57.12
CA LEU A 86 -8.93 18.34 -58.15
C LEU A 86 -8.15 18.76 -59.44
N PRO A 87 -6.90 18.27 -59.60
CA PRO A 87 -6.05 18.71 -60.71
C PRO A 87 -6.51 18.25 -62.09
N SER A 88 -7.41 17.27 -62.18
CA SER A 88 -7.87 16.64 -63.42
C SER A 88 -9.36 16.88 -63.71
N SER A 89 -10.02 17.91 -63.16
CA SER A 89 -11.42 18.21 -63.47
C SER A 89 -11.52 19.07 -64.69
N ASP A 90 -12.43 18.74 -65.61
CA ASP A 90 -12.79 19.56 -66.79
C ASP A 90 -13.61 20.81 -66.42
N VAL A 91 -13.71 21.12 -65.15
CA VAL A 91 -14.46 22.26 -64.58
C VAL A 91 -13.48 23.39 -64.34
N ASN A 92 -13.88 24.64 -64.66
CA ASN A 92 -13.04 25.83 -64.49
C ASN A 92 -12.60 26.13 -63.06
N ASP A 93 -13.06 25.37 -62.08
CA ASP A 93 -12.75 25.57 -60.66
C ASP A 93 -12.13 24.29 -60.06
N HIS A 94 -10.81 24.25 -60.06
CA HIS A 94 -10.02 23.09 -59.54
C HIS A 94 -10.03 23.02 -58.02
N THR A 95 -10.61 23.98 -57.28
CA THR A 95 -10.60 24.05 -55.86
C THR A 95 -12.04 24.09 -55.30
N SER A 96 -12.28 23.35 -54.23
CA SER A 96 -13.55 23.37 -53.50
C SER A 96 -13.29 23.54 -52.01
N TYR A 97 -13.94 24.50 -51.40
CA TYR A 97 -13.99 24.67 -49.95
C TYR A 97 -15.39 24.38 -49.46
N SER A 98 -15.53 23.43 -48.52
CA SER A 98 -16.82 23.05 -47.94
C SER A 98 -16.74 23.00 -46.42
N GLY A 99 -17.80 23.38 -45.78
CA GLY A 99 -17.97 23.28 -44.35
C GLY A 99 -19.27 22.63 -43.96
N ASN A 100 -19.26 21.84 -42.92
CA ASN A 100 -20.42 21.21 -42.31
C ASN A 100 -20.48 21.58 -40.84
N TYR A 101 -21.65 21.97 -40.37
CA TYR A 101 -21.94 22.36 -38.99
C TYR A 101 -23.14 21.55 -38.54
N ALA A 102 -23.01 20.81 -37.41
CA ALA A 102 -24.08 19.96 -36.92
C ALA A 102 -24.13 19.94 -35.39
N VAL A 103 -25.34 19.91 -34.86
CA VAL A 103 -25.61 19.52 -33.47
C VAL A 103 -26.42 18.24 -33.53
N THR A 104 -25.91 17.20 -32.88
CA THR A 104 -26.54 15.87 -32.86
C THR A 104 -26.82 15.42 -31.45
N ALA A 105 -27.99 14.85 -31.22
CA ALA A 105 -28.32 14.14 -29.99
C ALA A 105 -28.55 12.67 -30.30
N SER A 106 -27.96 11.77 -29.51
CA SER A 106 -28.14 10.33 -29.67
C SER A 106 -28.49 9.67 -28.35
N TYR A 107 -29.38 8.66 -28.41
CA TYR A 107 -29.80 7.90 -27.26
C TYR A 107 -29.99 6.43 -27.63
N ASN A 108 -29.34 5.56 -26.88
CA ASN A 108 -29.50 4.13 -27.01
C ASN A 108 -30.69 3.66 -26.18
N ILE A 109 -31.83 3.40 -26.81
CA ILE A 109 -33.04 2.94 -26.11
C ILE A 109 -32.83 1.56 -25.52
N TYR A 110 -32.24 0.64 -26.29
CA TYR A 110 -31.97 -0.75 -25.85
C TYR A 110 -30.65 -1.27 -26.41
N GLN A 111 -29.86 -1.93 -25.57
CA GLN A 111 -28.57 -2.54 -25.90
C GLN A 111 -28.44 -3.97 -25.29
N GLY A 112 -29.48 -4.78 -25.37
CA GLY A 112 -29.45 -6.14 -24.87
C GLY A 112 -29.27 -6.26 -23.34
N GLY A 113 -29.45 -5.17 -22.59
CA GLY A 113 -29.17 -5.12 -21.12
C GLY A 113 -27.74 -4.72 -20.76
N LYS A 114 -26.84 -4.51 -21.74
CA LYS A 114 -25.41 -4.23 -21.49
C LYS A 114 -25.17 -3.06 -20.54
N ARG A 115 -25.94 -1.96 -20.67
CA ARG A 115 -25.81 -0.79 -19.76
C ARG A 115 -26.12 -1.13 -18.31
N SER A 116 -27.15 -1.96 -18.08
CA SER A 116 -27.50 -2.40 -16.73
C SER A 116 -26.41 -3.30 -16.12
N TYR A 117 -25.86 -4.23 -16.91
CA TYR A 117 -24.76 -5.06 -16.45
C TYR A 117 -23.48 -4.26 -16.19
N ASN A 118 -23.20 -3.26 -17.02
CA ASN A 118 -22.06 -2.36 -16.79
C ASN A 118 -22.24 -1.55 -15.50
N LEU A 119 -23.43 -1.00 -15.23
CA LEU A 119 -23.69 -0.28 -13.98
C LEU A 119 -23.53 -1.20 -12.76
N GLN A 120 -24.03 -2.44 -12.82
CA GLN A 120 -23.83 -3.42 -11.75
C GLN A 120 -22.36 -3.75 -11.57
N ASN A 121 -21.60 -3.90 -12.66
CA ASN A 121 -20.16 -4.14 -12.63
C ASN A 121 -19.41 -2.99 -11.93
N TYR A 122 -19.68 -1.72 -12.29
CA TYR A 122 -19.03 -0.59 -11.64
C TYR A 122 -19.37 -0.47 -10.15
N ASN A 123 -20.60 -0.82 -9.74
CA ASN A 123 -20.97 -0.88 -8.34
C ASN A 123 -20.13 -1.96 -7.58
N LEU A 124 -19.92 -3.13 -8.18
CA LEU A 124 -19.11 -4.19 -7.56
C LEU A 124 -17.61 -3.82 -7.55
N VAL A 125 -17.11 -3.20 -8.62
CA VAL A 125 -15.72 -2.70 -8.68
C VAL A 125 -15.49 -1.63 -7.61
N SER A 126 -16.42 -0.69 -7.42
CA SER A 126 -16.33 0.31 -6.34
C SER A 126 -16.28 -0.33 -4.96
N LYS A 127 -17.13 -1.35 -4.71
CA LYS A 127 -17.10 -2.12 -3.46
C LYS A 127 -15.80 -2.90 -3.29
N SER A 128 -15.23 -3.45 -4.37
CA SER A 128 -13.91 -4.08 -4.33
C SER A 128 -12.80 -3.07 -3.99
N ASN A 129 -12.88 -1.83 -4.50
CA ASN A 129 -11.94 -0.77 -4.15
C ASN A 129 -12.03 -0.38 -2.66
N GLU A 130 -13.23 -0.37 -2.07
CA GLU A 130 -13.41 -0.15 -0.62
C GLU A 130 -12.77 -1.27 0.21
N LEU A 131 -12.94 -2.52 -0.21
CA LEU A 131 -12.29 -3.67 0.44
C LEU A 131 -10.76 -3.63 0.27
N SER A 132 -10.27 -3.20 -0.89
CA SER A 132 -8.83 -3.01 -1.10
C SER A 132 -8.25 -1.90 -0.22
N LEU A 133 -9.00 -0.83 0.03
CA LEU A 133 -8.62 0.20 0.98
C LEU A 133 -8.51 -0.37 2.41
N LEU A 134 -9.49 -1.19 2.82
CA LEU A 134 -9.47 -1.82 4.14
C LEU A 134 -8.30 -2.82 4.27
N ASP A 135 -8.03 -3.59 3.22
CA ASP A 135 -6.88 -4.51 3.17
C ASP A 135 -5.55 -3.77 3.32
N ASN A 136 -5.35 -2.68 2.56
CA ASN A 136 -4.16 -1.85 2.67
C ASN A 136 -3.99 -1.22 4.06
N LYS A 137 -5.08 -0.87 4.75
CA LYS A 137 -5.04 -0.40 6.14
C LYS A 137 -4.57 -1.50 7.09
N ILE A 138 -5.08 -2.73 6.93
CA ILE A 138 -4.67 -3.87 7.75
C ILE A 138 -3.18 -4.18 7.52
N GLN A 139 -2.73 -4.24 6.28
CA GLN A 139 -1.31 -4.46 5.94
C GLN A 139 -0.41 -3.37 6.51
N LEU A 140 -0.83 -2.10 6.43
CA LEU A 140 -0.09 -1.01 7.04
C LEU A 140 -0.02 -1.14 8.57
N LYS A 141 -1.12 -1.51 9.23
CA LYS A 141 -1.16 -1.79 10.68
C LYS A 141 -0.16 -2.90 11.04
N GLN A 142 -0.14 -4.01 10.30
CA GLN A 142 0.81 -5.09 10.50
C GLN A 142 2.26 -4.60 10.34
N SER A 143 2.56 -3.87 9.28
CA SER A 143 3.91 -3.31 9.04
C SER A 143 4.36 -2.33 10.14
N VAL A 144 3.43 -1.52 10.68
CA VAL A 144 3.72 -0.63 11.81
C VAL A 144 4.00 -1.42 13.08
N ILE A 145 3.23 -2.49 13.37
CA ILE A 145 3.49 -3.39 14.51
C ILE A 145 4.88 -4.01 14.41
N GLU A 146 5.22 -4.57 13.25
CA GLU A 146 6.54 -5.19 13.02
C GLU A 146 7.68 -4.18 13.22
N ALA A 147 7.56 -3.00 12.60
CA ALA A 147 8.58 -1.97 12.71
C ALA A 147 8.73 -1.45 14.16
N TYR A 148 7.63 -1.30 14.88
CA TYR A 148 7.61 -0.85 16.27
C TYR A 148 8.30 -1.86 17.18
N ILE A 149 7.94 -3.14 17.08
CA ILE A 149 8.53 -4.22 17.87
C ILE A 149 10.02 -4.40 17.52
N GLN A 150 10.39 -4.24 16.23
CA GLN A 150 11.78 -4.29 15.80
C GLN A 150 12.62 -3.17 16.43
N ILE A 151 12.07 -1.97 16.64
CA ILE A 151 12.76 -0.89 17.35
C ILE A 151 12.97 -1.27 18.82
N LEU A 152 11.96 -1.81 19.50
CA LEU A 152 12.08 -2.25 20.89
C LEU A 152 13.15 -3.34 21.05
N TYR A 153 13.14 -4.33 20.16
CA TYR A 153 14.16 -5.39 20.11
C TYR A 153 15.57 -4.81 19.91
N ASN A 154 15.74 -3.90 18.95
CA ASN A 154 17.05 -3.29 18.69
C ASN A 154 17.52 -2.41 19.84
N LYS A 155 16.61 -1.69 20.52
CA LYS A 155 16.91 -0.87 21.69
C LYS A 155 17.48 -1.71 22.83
N GLU A 156 16.85 -2.86 23.10
CA GLU A 156 17.35 -3.81 24.11
C GLU A 156 18.68 -4.46 23.67
N THR A 157 18.82 -4.78 22.38
CA THR A 157 20.08 -5.29 21.82
C THR A 157 21.23 -4.29 21.99
N VAL A 158 20.97 -2.99 21.80
CA VAL A 158 21.97 -1.93 22.08
C VAL A 158 22.35 -1.93 23.55
N ASN A 159 21.38 -2.06 24.48
CA ASN A 159 21.66 -2.11 25.92
C ASN A 159 22.53 -3.33 26.30
N ILE A 160 22.20 -4.51 25.75
CA ILE A 160 23.01 -5.72 25.97
C ILE A 160 24.46 -5.51 25.48
N ASN A 161 24.64 -4.97 24.28
CA ASN A 161 25.97 -4.76 23.71
C ASN A 161 26.75 -3.65 24.45
N LYS A 162 26.09 -2.58 24.93
CA LYS A 162 26.73 -1.57 25.79
C LYS A 162 27.25 -2.19 27.10
N ASN A 163 26.44 -2.96 27.78
CA ASN A 163 26.84 -3.64 29.00
C ASN A 163 27.98 -4.63 28.73
N THR A 164 27.92 -5.36 27.60
CA THR A 164 28.99 -6.31 27.22
C THR A 164 30.30 -5.57 26.91
N GLU A 165 30.28 -4.44 26.21
CA GLU A 165 31.46 -3.60 25.96
C GLU A 165 32.06 -3.06 27.25
N GLU A 166 31.26 -2.59 28.21
CA GLU A 166 31.73 -2.10 29.50
C GLU A 166 32.43 -3.21 30.29
N VAL A 167 31.85 -4.41 30.28
CA VAL A 167 32.46 -5.59 30.93
C VAL A 167 33.81 -5.94 30.29
N SER A 168 33.85 -6.02 28.95
CA SER A 168 35.11 -6.37 28.25
C SER A 168 36.18 -5.30 28.36
N LEU A 169 35.79 -4.02 28.49
CA LEU A 169 36.72 -2.94 28.81
C LEU A 169 37.36 -3.14 30.17
N LYS A 170 36.57 -3.40 31.21
CA LYS A 170 37.09 -3.68 32.57
C LYS A 170 38.00 -4.90 32.59
N GLN A 171 37.63 -5.96 31.85
CA GLN A 171 38.46 -7.16 31.71
C GLN A 171 39.78 -6.86 31.00
N MET A 172 39.79 -6.06 29.95
CA MET A 172 41.02 -5.64 29.25
C MET A 172 41.92 -4.80 30.15
N GLU A 173 41.38 -3.84 30.89
CA GLU A 173 42.16 -3.01 31.84
C GLU A 173 42.79 -3.87 32.96
N ARG A 174 42.00 -4.80 33.51
CA ARG A 174 42.53 -5.75 34.49
C ARG A 174 43.60 -6.67 33.90
N GLY A 175 43.35 -7.20 32.68
CA GLY A 175 44.33 -8.00 31.95
C GLY A 175 45.65 -7.26 31.73
N LYS A 176 45.59 -5.92 31.48
CA LYS A 176 46.79 -5.11 31.39
C LYS A 176 47.61 -5.13 32.72
N ALA A 177 46.93 -4.94 33.84
CA ALA A 177 47.57 -4.97 35.15
C ALA A 177 48.16 -6.36 35.46
N LEU A 178 47.45 -7.45 35.11
CA LEU A 178 47.95 -8.82 35.29
C LEU A 178 49.17 -9.14 34.39
N LEU A 179 49.24 -8.56 33.20
CA LEU A 179 50.38 -8.69 32.30
C LEU A 179 51.62 -7.95 32.88
N GLU A 180 51.43 -6.77 33.45
CA GLU A 180 52.51 -5.97 34.03
C GLU A 180 53.19 -6.70 35.22
N VAL A 181 52.42 -7.47 35.99
CA VAL A 181 52.95 -8.31 37.08
C VAL A 181 53.33 -9.75 36.66
N GLY A 182 53.20 -10.04 35.35
CA GLY A 182 53.58 -11.35 34.80
C GLY A 182 52.62 -12.50 35.08
N SER A 183 51.39 -12.21 35.52
CA SER A 183 50.38 -13.23 35.87
C SER A 183 49.64 -13.80 34.64
N ILE A 184 49.62 -13.11 33.50
CA ILE A 184 49.08 -13.61 32.22
C ILE A 184 50.07 -13.39 31.09
N SER A 185 49.92 -14.14 29.99
CA SER A 185 50.77 -14.03 28.82
C SER A 185 50.36 -12.80 27.94
N ARG A 186 51.28 -12.39 27.05
CA ARG A 186 50.97 -11.38 26.01
C ARG A 186 49.88 -11.85 25.08
N VAL A 187 49.74 -13.16 24.85
CA VAL A 187 48.67 -13.75 24.01
C VAL A 187 47.34 -13.58 24.70
N ASP A 188 47.24 -13.87 25.99
CA ASP A 188 46.01 -13.69 26.77
C ASP A 188 45.55 -12.24 26.79
N TYR A 189 46.47 -11.30 27.02
CA TYR A 189 46.14 -9.87 26.94
C TYR A 189 45.69 -9.44 25.55
N ALA A 190 46.35 -9.93 24.49
CA ALA A 190 45.93 -9.64 23.11
C ALA A 190 44.51 -10.16 22.81
N GLN A 191 44.12 -11.31 23.37
CA GLN A 191 42.76 -11.85 23.27
C GLN A 191 41.72 -10.91 23.95
N LEU A 192 42.02 -10.39 25.15
CA LEU A 192 41.15 -9.45 25.86
C LEU A 192 41.02 -8.13 25.09
N VAL A 193 42.11 -7.61 24.51
CA VAL A 193 42.05 -6.43 23.63
C VAL A 193 41.19 -6.69 22.39
N SER A 194 41.39 -7.83 21.74
CA SER A 194 40.59 -8.23 20.56
C SER A 194 39.10 -8.34 20.92
N ARG A 195 38.80 -8.95 22.06
CA ARG A 195 37.44 -9.06 22.58
C ARG A 195 36.78 -7.68 22.76
N TYR A 196 37.42 -6.79 23.50
CA TYR A 196 36.90 -5.43 23.68
C TYR A 196 36.65 -4.71 22.37
N LYS A 197 37.57 -4.78 21.40
CA LYS A 197 37.40 -4.16 20.10
C LYS A 197 36.24 -4.76 19.29
N THR A 198 36.03 -6.07 19.41
CA THR A 198 34.88 -6.77 18.81
C THR A 198 33.57 -6.29 19.43
N ASP A 199 33.51 -6.15 20.77
CA ASP A 199 32.34 -5.70 21.48
C ASP A 199 32.00 -4.22 21.17
N CYS A 200 33.03 -3.34 21.02
CA CYS A 200 32.85 -1.99 20.48
C CYS A 200 32.19 -2.01 19.11
N SER A 201 32.66 -2.88 18.20
CA SER A 201 32.10 -3.01 16.86
C SER A 201 30.65 -3.51 16.90
N ASN A 202 30.37 -4.49 17.76
CA ASN A 202 29.00 -5.03 17.94
C ASN A 202 28.03 -3.96 18.46
N ARG A 203 28.48 -3.12 19.43
CA ARG A 203 27.65 -2.00 19.90
C ARG A 203 27.34 -1.00 18.78
N ILE A 204 28.35 -0.59 18.01
CA ILE A 204 28.15 0.33 16.86
C ILE A 204 27.20 -0.28 15.84
N SER A 205 27.34 -1.58 15.54
CA SER A 205 26.44 -2.28 14.63
C SER A 205 25.00 -2.33 15.14
N ALA A 206 24.81 -2.55 16.45
CA ALA A 206 23.47 -2.54 17.06
C ALA A 206 22.86 -1.13 17.06
N GLU A 207 23.64 -0.07 17.33
CA GLU A 207 23.18 1.33 17.22
C GLU A 207 22.76 1.68 15.79
N ASN A 208 23.52 1.24 14.80
CA ASN A 208 23.15 1.42 13.39
C ASN A 208 21.84 0.65 13.05
N SER A 209 21.67 -0.56 13.55
CA SER A 209 20.45 -1.35 13.37
C SER A 209 19.23 -0.65 13.99
N LEU A 210 19.39 -0.02 15.15
CA LEU A 210 18.35 0.77 15.78
C LEU A 210 17.99 2.01 14.95
N ILE A 211 18.99 2.70 14.40
CA ILE A 211 18.77 3.84 13.50
C ILE A 211 17.99 3.40 12.26
N HIS A 212 18.37 2.29 11.63
CA HIS A 212 17.68 1.76 10.45
C HIS A 212 16.22 1.35 10.76
N ALA A 213 15.98 0.68 11.88
CA ALA A 213 14.62 0.33 12.31
C ALA A 213 13.77 1.56 12.58
N THR A 214 14.34 2.58 13.22
CA THR A 214 13.65 3.85 13.46
C THR A 214 13.33 4.58 12.14
N LEU A 215 14.26 4.54 11.18
CA LEU A 215 14.02 5.11 9.85
C LEU A 215 12.91 4.36 9.11
N ALA A 216 12.86 3.04 9.18
CA ALA A 216 11.79 2.25 8.57
C ALA A 216 10.41 2.63 9.13
N LEU A 217 10.27 2.79 10.45
CA LEU A 217 9.03 3.26 11.05
C LEU A 217 8.69 4.68 10.61
N LYS A 218 9.65 5.61 10.60
CA LYS A 218 9.43 6.99 10.12
C LYS A 218 8.92 7.02 8.67
N GLN A 219 9.42 6.12 7.82
CA GLN A 219 8.94 5.99 6.43
C GLN A 219 7.48 5.49 6.36
N LEU A 220 7.10 4.51 7.19
CA LEU A 220 5.70 4.06 7.27
C LEU A 220 4.78 5.16 7.76
N LEU A 221 5.24 5.97 8.71
CA LEU A 221 4.52 7.14 9.25
C LEU A 221 4.53 8.35 8.30
N GLN A 222 5.34 8.34 7.23
CA GLN A 222 5.53 9.49 6.32
C GLN A 222 6.01 10.76 7.06
N MET A 223 6.87 10.58 8.07
CA MET A 223 7.45 11.69 8.82
C MET A 223 8.58 12.37 8.03
N ASN A 224 8.80 13.67 8.31
CA ASN A 224 9.92 14.39 7.72
C ASN A 224 11.25 13.89 8.29
N ILE A 225 12.34 14.19 7.57
CA ILE A 225 13.69 13.76 7.94
C ILE A 225 14.12 14.32 9.29
N ASP A 226 13.68 15.55 9.60
CA ASP A 226 14.06 16.30 10.81
C ASP A 226 13.19 15.94 12.03
N ASP A 227 12.08 15.23 11.84
CA ASP A 227 11.21 14.82 12.94
C ASP A 227 11.91 13.81 13.84
N ASN A 228 11.85 14.03 15.15
CA ASN A 228 12.43 13.11 16.12
C ASN A 228 11.33 12.23 16.72
N ILE A 229 11.52 10.92 16.69
CA ILE A 229 10.58 9.93 17.22
C ILE A 229 11.22 9.21 18.42
N GLU A 230 10.55 9.24 19.55
CA GLU A 230 10.91 8.44 20.72
C GLU A 230 9.80 7.41 20.98
N ILE A 231 10.16 6.14 20.90
CA ILE A 231 9.23 5.02 21.05
C ILE A 231 9.09 4.66 22.52
N GLU A 232 7.83 4.58 23.00
CA GLU A 232 7.49 4.13 24.33
C GLU A 232 7.69 2.62 24.46
N GLN A 233 8.22 2.17 25.60
CA GLN A 233 8.33 0.73 25.88
C GLN A 233 6.96 0.17 26.22
N ILE A 234 6.59 -0.93 25.57
CA ILE A 234 5.40 -1.70 25.94
C ILE A 234 5.77 -2.52 27.17
N PRO A 235 5.03 -2.36 28.30
CA PRO A 235 5.22 -3.24 29.45
C PRO A 235 4.71 -4.64 29.07
N ILE A 236 5.63 -5.58 28.87
CA ILE A 236 5.32 -6.97 28.51
C ILE A 236 5.51 -7.81 29.75
N SER A 237 4.39 -8.34 30.31
CA SER A 237 4.44 -9.27 31.43
C SER A 237 4.74 -10.71 30.97
N GLU A 238 5.31 -11.51 31.86
CA GLU A 238 5.52 -12.95 31.58
C GLU A 238 4.21 -13.69 31.36
N ASP A 239 3.15 -13.31 32.09
CA ASP A 239 1.81 -13.87 31.94
C ASP A 239 1.23 -13.60 30.55
N GLU A 240 1.48 -12.43 29.98
CA GLU A 240 1.08 -12.11 28.61
C GLU A 240 1.83 -12.95 27.58
N ILE A 241 3.13 -13.20 27.78
CA ILE A 241 3.92 -14.04 26.88
C ILE A 241 3.43 -15.49 26.93
N MET A 242 3.10 -15.99 28.13
CA MET A 242 2.68 -17.37 28.36
C MET A 242 1.17 -17.61 28.18
N ALA A 243 0.38 -16.59 27.95
CA ALA A 243 -1.06 -16.75 27.72
C ALA A 243 -1.33 -17.61 26.49
N LEU A 244 -2.38 -18.43 26.54
CA LEU A 244 -2.73 -19.35 25.44
C LEU A 244 -2.97 -18.60 24.16
N VAL A 245 -2.35 -19.10 23.07
CA VAL A 245 -2.66 -18.66 21.70
C VAL A 245 -3.90 -19.42 21.24
N PRO A 246 -4.95 -18.75 20.71
CA PRO A 246 -6.13 -19.43 20.15
C PRO A 246 -5.72 -20.45 19.10
N SER A 247 -6.54 -21.47 18.82
CA SER A 247 -6.21 -22.49 17.84
C SER A 247 -6.10 -21.89 16.42
N LYS A 248 -5.18 -22.42 15.61
CA LYS A 248 -4.99 -21.93 14.24
C LYS A 248 -6.26 -22.06 13.40
N GLU A 249 -7.05 -23.11 13.66
CA GLU A 249 -8.33 -23.35 13.00
C GLU A 249 -9.33 -22.24 13.31
N GLU A 250 -9.45 -21.84 14.58
CA GLU A 250 -10.34 -20.76 15.01
C GLU A 250 -9.95 -19.43 14.36
N ILE A 251 -8.65 -19.10 14.36
CA ILE A 251 -8.14 -17.87 13.74
C ILE A 251 -8.43 -17.88 12.23
N TYR A 252 -8.16 -19.01 11.55
CA TYR A 252 -8.35 -19.12 10.10
C TYR A 252 -9.82 -19.00 9.70
N TYR A 253 -10.73 -19.73 10.38
CA TYR A 253 -12.16 -19.64 10.04
C TYR A 253 -12.73 -18.26 10.31
N ASN A 254 -12.33 -17.61 11.39
CA ASN A 254 -12.71 -16.21 11.65
C ASN A 254 -12.16 -15.29 10.55
N ALA A 255 -10.89 -15.46 10.16
CA ALA A 255 -10.26 -14.67 9.10
C ALA A 255 -10.95 -14.85 7.74
N LEU A 256 -11.40 -16.08 7.38
CA LEU A 256 -12.15 -16.33 6.14
C LEU A 256 -13.43 -15.49 6.04
N GLU A 257 -14.12 -15.25 7.16
CA GLU A 257 -15.37 -14.49 7.16
C GLU A 257 -15.15 -12.98 7.10
N ILE A 258 -14.04 -12.49 7.67
CA ILE A 258 -13.85 -11.05 7.88
C ILE A 258 -12.86 -10.42 6.92
N MET A 259 -11.84 -11.17 6.44
CA MET A 259 -10.72 -10.58 5.68
C MET A 259 -11.16 -9.97 4.36
N PRO A 260 -10.78 -8.71 4.08
CA PRO A 260 -11.17 -7.98 2.88
C PRO A 260 -10.72 -8.66 1.59
N GLN A 261 -9.54 -9.29 1.59
CA GLN A 261 -9.00 -10.02 0.44
C GLN A 261 -9.91 -11.17 -0.01
N ILE A 262 -10.52 -11.91 0.93
CA ILE A 262 -11.45 -13.01 0.60
C ILE A 262 -12.76 -12.45 0.04
N LYS A 263 -13.33 -11.42 0.70
CA LYS A 263 -14.54 -10.74 0.22
C LYS A 263 -14.34 -10.10 -1.16
N SER A 264 -13.16 -9.53 -1.41
CA SER A 264 -12.79 -8.99 -2.72
C SER A 264 -12.71 -10.08 -3.79
N GLY A 265 -12.19 -11.26 -3.46
CA GLY A 265 -12.18 -12.43 -4.34
C GLY A 265 -13.59 -12.92 -4.68
N GLU A 266 -14.51 -12.93 -3.70
CA GLU A 266 -15.93 -13.27 -3.94
C GLU A 266 -16.60 -12.27 -4.89
N ILE A 267 -16.37 -10.97 -4.68
CA ILE A 267 -16.84 -9.92 -5.58
C ILE A 267 -16.22 -10.11 -6.99
N GLY A 268 -14.96 -10.50 -7.08
CA GLY A 268 -14.29 -10.81 -8.33
C GLY A 268 -15.02 -11.88 -9.15
N LYS A 269 -15.53 -12.94 -8.50
CA LYS A 269 -16.40 -13.95 -9.14
C LYS A 269 -17.70 -13.34 -9.65
N GLU A 270 -18.35 -12.49 -8.87
CA GLU A 270 -19.59 -11.82 -9.29
C GLU A 270 -19.37 -10.91 -10.49
N ILE A 271 -18.26 -10.15 -10.51
CA ILE A 271 -17.83 -9.31 -11.63
C ILE A 271 -17.64 -10.16 -12.89
N ALA A 272 -16.93 -11.28 -12.78
CA ALA A 272 -16.71 -12.18 -13.90
C ALA A 272 -18.04 -12.79 -14.43
N ALA A 273 -18.95 -13.18 -13.52
CA ALA A 273 -20.28 -13.66 -13.89
C ALA A 273 -21.14 -12.59 -14.60
N LEU A 274 -21.05 -11.32 -14.18
CA LEU A 274 -21.65 -10.19 -14.92
C LEU A 274 -21.03 -10.00 -16.29
N GLY A 275 -19.71 -10.22 -16.43
CA GLY A 275 -18.99 -10.23 -17.68
C GLY A 275 -19.60 -11.22 -18.70
N VAL A 276 -19.99 -12.42 -18.26
CA VAL A 276 -20.70 -13.40 -19.10
C VAL A 276 -22.06 -12.86 -19.57
N LYS A 277 -22.83 -12.24 -18.65
CA LYS A 277 -24.15 -11.63 -19.01
C LYS A 277 -23.97 -10.49 -19.99
N SER A 278 -22.96 -9.65 -19.80
CA SER A 278 -22.60 -8.54 -20.70
C SER A 278 -22.17 -9.08 -22.08
N ALA A 279 -21.32 -10.10 -22.15
CA ALA A 279 -20.91 -10.73 -23.40
C ALA A 279 -22.10 -11.35 -24.16
N LYS A 280 -23.04 -12.00 -23.46
CA LYS A 280 -24.28 -12.54 -24.03
C LYS A 280 -25.19 -11.44 -24.62
N SER A 281 -25.09 -10.20 -24.14
CA SER A 281 -25.85 -9.07 -24.70
C SER A 281 -25.48 -8.78 -26.16
N GLY A 282 -24.29 -9.16 -26.61
CA GLY A 282 -23.86 -9.04 -28.00
C GLY A 282 -24.67 -9.87 -29.02
N PHE A 283 -25.46 -10.83 -28.57
CA PHE A 283 -26.41 -11.57 -29.41
C PHE A 283 -27.80 -10.92 -29.50
N ARG A 284 -28.06 -9.89 -28.69
CA ARG A 284 -29.36 -9.22 -28.62
C ARG A 284 -29.41 -8.04 -29.55
N PRO A 285 -30.61 -7.63 -30.04
CA PRO A 285 -30.78 -6.43 -30.82
C PRO A 285 -30.35 -5.18 -30.07
N THR A 286 -29.93 -4.14 -30.80
CA THR A 286 -29.73 -2.80 -30.28
C THR A 286 -30.68 -1.83 -30.99
N LEU A 287 -31.29 -0.94 -30.22
CA LEU A 287 -32.21 0.10 -30.70
C LEU A 287 -31.67 1.46 -30.25
N SER A 288 -31.45 2.35 -31.20
CA SER A 288 -31.01 3.71 -30.93
C SER A 288 -31.87 4.73 -31.66
N VAL A 289 -32.01 5.92 -31.09
CA VAL A 289 -32.59 7.09 -31.69
C VAL A 289 -31.54 8.18 -31.81
N SER A 290 -31.54 8.87 -32.93
CA SER A 290 -30.68 10.04 -33.12
C SER A 290 -31.53 11.17 -33.75
N THR A 291 -31.23 12.40 -33.36
CA THR A 291 -31.79 13.59 -33.98
C THR A 291 -30.68 14.63 -34.12
N GLY A 292 -30.80 15.47 -35.13
CA GLY A 292 -29.81 16.51 -35.36
C GLY A 292 -30.37 17.67 -36.14
N ILE A 293 -29.71 18.79 -35.99
CA ILE A 293 -29.84 19.97 -36.84
C ILE A 293 -28.48 20.25 -37.45
N GLY A 294 -28.47 20.59 -38.73
CA GLY A 294 -27.20 20.85 -39.40
C GLY A 294 -27.37 21.82 -40.56
N THR A 295 -26.23 22.35 -40.99
CA THR A 295 -26.13 23.14 -42.22
C THR A 295 -24.74 22.94 -42.82
N SER A 296 -24.66 23.21 -44.12
CA SER A 296 -23.40 23.10 -44.84
C SER A 296 -23.24 24.21 -45.88
N HIS A 297 -22.00 24.47 -46.27
CA HIS A 297 -21.71 25.33 -47.41
C HIS A 297 -20.66 24.67 -48.30
N ASN A 298 -20.71 25.03 -49.60
CA ASN A 298 -19.71 24.65 -50.58
C ASN A 298 -19.40 25.87 -51.44
N SER A 299 -18.10 26.16 -51.68
CA SER A 299 -17.65 27.31 -52.44
C SER A 299 -18.17 27.28 -53.88
N ASN A 300 -18.37 26.10 -54.46
CA ASN A 300 -18.77 25.92 -55.85
C ASN A 300 -20.31 26.03 -56.07
N ALA A 301 -21.08 26.18 -54.98
CA ALA A 301 -22.49 26.46 -55.05
C ALA A 301 -22.72 27.98 -55.20
N GLY A 302 -23.69 28.41 -56.04
CA GLY A 302 -24.05 29.81 -56.20
C GLY A 302 -24.58 30.46 -54.95
N GLY A 303 -24.60 31.80 -54.88
CA GLY A 303 -25.14 32.56 -53.76
C GLY A 303 -24.10 32.97 -52.70
N SER A 304 -24.51 33.79 -51.73
CA SER A 304 -23.66 34.24 -50.63
C SER A 304 -23.45 33.13 -49.60
N PHE A 305 -22.43 33.24 -48.78
CA PHE A 305 -22.15 32.29 -47.70
C PHE A 305 -23.36 32.14 -46.75
N SER A 306 -24.00 33.23 -46.38
CA SER A 306 -25.16 33.20 -45.50
C SER A 306 -26.37 32.54 -46.16
N SER A 307 -26.61 32.76 -47.47
CA SER A 307 -27.65 32.08 -48.23
C SER A 307 -27.45 30.58 -48.24
N ARG A 308 -26.23 30.12 -48.56
CA ARG A 308 -25.90 28.70 -48.57
C ARG A 308 -26.11 28.01 -47.22
N LEU A 309 -25.78 28.69 -46.11
CA LEU A 309 -26.04 28.15 -44.78
C LEU A 309 -27.50 28.00 -44.47
N TRP A 310 -28.34 28.98 -44.95
CA TRP A 310 -29.77 28.95 -44.71
C TRP A 310 -30.49 27.95 -45.62
N ASP A 311 -30.10 27.87 -46.89
CA ASP A 311 -30.66 26.97 -47.86
C ASP A 311 -30.35 25.49 -47.58
N ASN A 312 -29.21 25.21 -46.96
CA ASN A 312 -28.80 23.86 -46.57
C ASN A 312 -29.20 23.50 -45.13
N PHE A 313 -29.90 24.36 -44.41
CA PHE A 313 -30.33 24.06 -43.07
C PHE A 313 -31.32 22.90 -43.05
N ASN A 314 -31.03 21.89 -42.25
CA ASN A 314 -31.82 20.67 -42.19
C ASN A 314 -32.00 20.15 -40.77
N HIS A 315 -33.08 19.41 -40.59
CA HIS A 315 -33.37 18.64 -39.40
C HIS A 315 -33.42 17.17 -39.80
N ASN A 316 -32.82 16.31 -39.00
CA ASN A 316 -32.93 14.87 -39.18
C ASN A 316 -33.35 14.20 -37.88
N ALA A 317 -34.14 13.16 -37.98
CA ALA A 317 -34.46 12.25 -36.89
C ALA A 317 -34.45 10.82 -37.43
N GLY A 318 -33.83 9.93 -36.72
CA GLY A 318 -33.69 8.54 -37.15
C GLY A 318 -33.83 7.56 -35.99
N LEU A 319 -34.44 6.43 -36.28
CA LEU A 319 -34.50 5.27 -35.41
C LEU A 319 -33.73 4.15 -36.09
N SER A 320 -32.73 3.58 -35.38
CA SER A 320 -31.90 2.48 -35.91
C SER A 320 -32.07 1.25 -35.06
N LEU A 321 -32.49 0.15 -35.70
CA LEU A 321 -32.54 -1.18 -35.09
C LEU A 321 -31.47 -2.06 -35.76
N SER A 322 -30.52 -2.54 -34.95
CA SER A 322 -29.48 -3.48 -35.42
C SER A 322 -29.67 -4.83 -34.77
N ILE A 323 -29.79 -5.88 -35.56
CA ILE A 323 -29.98 -7.26 -35.13
C ILE A 323 -28.77 -8.07 -35.62
N PRO A 324 -27.86 -8.53 -34.75
CA PRO A 324 -26.71 -9.33 -35.17
C PRO A 324 -27.16 -10.74 -35.55
N ILE A 325 -27.14 -11.07 -36.86
CA ILE A 325 -27.48 -12.41 -37.37
C ILE A 325 -26.25 -13.32 -37.35
N TYR A 326 -25.12 -12.82 -37.83
CA TYR A 326 -23.85 -13.54 -37.84
C TYR A 326 -22.69 -12.54 -37.58
N SER A 327 -21.87 -12.84 -36.57
CA SER A 327 -20.82 -11.94 -36.10
C SER A 327 -19.41 -12.52 -36.30
N ASN A 328 -19.17 -13.35 -37.32
CA ASN A 328 -17.90 -14.02 -37.56
C ASN A 328 -17.30 -14.66 -36.29
N ARG A 329 -18.14 -15.36 -35.52
CA ARG A 329 -17.83 -15.99 -34.22
C ARG A 329 -17.45 -15.02 -33.09
N GLN A 330 -17.36 -13.70 -33.31
CA GLN A 330 -16.91 -12.72 -32.28
C GLN A 330 -17.70 -12.83 -30.98
N ASN A 331 -19.05 -12.82 -31.05
CA ASN A 331 -19.90 -12.89 -29.86
C ASN A 331 -19.74 -14.24 -29.13
N ARG A 332 -19.60 -15.34 -29.86
CA ARG A 332 -19.37 -16.66 -29.25
C ARG A 332 -18.03 -16.73 -28.56
N THR A 333 -16.97 -16.18 -29.18
CA THR A 333 -15.65 -16.09 -28.60
C THR A 333 -15.65 -15.20 -27.36
N ALA A 334 -16.36 -14.07 -27.39
CA ALA A 334 -16.50 -13.18 -26.22
C ALA A 334 -17.17 -13.91 -25.03
N VAL A 335 -18.25 -14.67 -25.26
CA VAL A 335 -18.89 -15.46 -24.20
C VAL A 335 -17.98 -16.57 -23.69
N ASN A 336 -17.28 -17.28 -24.57
CA ASN A 336 -16.35 -18.33 -24.14
C ASN A 336 -15.21 -17.74 -23.30
N LYS A 337 -14.61 -16.62 -23.71
CA LYS A 337 -13.58 -15.92 -22.92
C LYS A 337 -14.12 -15.45 -21.56
N ALA A 338 -15.36 -14.95 -21.52
CA ALA A 338 -15.99 -14.54 -20.27
C ALA A 338 -16.24 -15.72 -19.32
N ASN A 339 -16.58 -16.90 -19.84
CA ASN A 339 -16.69 -18.11 -19.03
C ASN A 339 -15.34 -18.55 -18.46
N LEU A 340 -14.25 -18.48 -19.25
CA LEU A 340 -12.89 -18.74 -18.76
C LEU A 340 -12.45 -17.73 -17.71
N ALA A 341 -12.91 -16.48 -17.81
CA ALA A 341 -12.66 -15.45 -16.80
C ALA A 341 -13.36 -15.78 -15.46
N VAL A 342 -14.55 -16.42 -15.48
CA VAL A 342 -15.20 -16.92 -14.26
C VAL A 342 -14.36 -18.03 -13.62
N GLU A 343 -13.88 -18.98 -14.40
CA GLU A 343 -13.00 -20.05 -13.90
C GLU A 343 -11.71 -19.48 -13.31
N THR A 344 -11.12 -18.49 -13.99
CA THR A 344 -9.93 -17.77 -13.47
C THR A 344 -10.22 -17.08 -12.13
N ALA A 345 -11.37 -16.43 -12.00
CA ALA A 345 -11.76 -15.75 -10.75
C ALA A 345 -12.02 -16.77 -9.60
N GLU A 346 -12.53 -17.97 -9.92
CA GLU A 346 -12.68 -19.05 -8.94
C GLU A 346 -11.33 -19.58 -8.44
N LEU A 347 -10.38 -19.77 -9.35
CA LEU A 347 -9.02 -20.17 -8.99
C LEU A 347 -8.30 -19.08 -8.18
N GLN A 348 -8.48 -17.80 -8.53
CA GLN A 348 -7.92 -16.69 -7.75
C GLN A 348 -8.48 -16.61 -6.33
N LEU A 349 -9.79 -16.88 -6.15
CA LEU A 349 -10.38 -16.95 -4.81
C LEU A 349 -9.84 -18.16 -4.02
N ALA A 350 -9.64 -19.30 -4.66
CA ALA A 350 -9.04 -20.47 -4.01
C ALA A 350 -7.60 -20.18 -3.59
N ASP A 351 -6.80 -19.56 -4.47
CA ASP A 351 -5.42 -19.14 -4.18
C ASP A 351 -5.36 -18.13 -3.02
N ALA A 352 -6.26 -17.15 -2.99
CA ALA A 352 -6.34 -16.19 -1.89
C ALA A 352 -6.65 -16.86 -0.53
N LYS A 353 -7.47 -17.92 -0.52
CA LYS A 353 -7.74 -18.70 0.70
C LYS A 353 -6.52 -19.51 1.14
N GLU A 354 -5.79 -20.10 0.22
CA GLU A 354 -4.55 -20.82 0.52
C GLU A 354 -3.45 -19.87 1.04
N GLN A 355 -3.31 -18.70 0.45
CA GLN A 355 -2.37 -17.67 0.92
C GLN A 355 -2.71 -17.20 2.34
N LEU A 356 -4.01 -16.98 2.63
CA LEU A 356 -4.46 -16.64 3.97
C LEU A 356 -4.16 -17.76 4.98
N LEU A 357 -4.41 -19.03 4.61
CA LEU A 357 -4.08 -20.17 5.45
C LEU A 357 -2.59 -20.23 5.74
N GLN A 358 -1.75 -20.10 4.71
CA GLN A 358 -0.29 -20.13 4.86
C GLN A 358 0.20 -18.99 5.77
N GLN A 359 -0.36 -17.78 5.63
CA GLN A 359 -0.01 -16.63 6.46
C GLN A 359 -0.37 -16.87 7.92
N VAL A 360 -1.60 -17.34 8.20
CA VAL A 360 -2.06 -17.63 9.57
C VAL A 360 -1.22 -18.76 10.18
N GLU A 361 -0.97 -19.85 9.44
CA GLU A 361 -0.16 -20.97 9.93
C GLU A 361 1.29 -20.55 10.23
N SER A 362 1.91 -19.74 9.37
CA SER A 362 3.29 -19.26 9.60
C SER A 362 3.37 -18.44 10.88
N ILE A 363 2.50 -17.44 11.04
CA ILE A 363 2.50 -16.56 12.22
C ILE A 363 2.17 -17.35 13.49
N TYR A 364 1.21 -18.29 13.40
CA TYR A 364 0.86 -19.16 14.53
C TYR A 364 2.03 -20.05 14.96
N LEU A 365 2.69 -20.72 14.02
CA LEU A 365 3.84 -21.59 14.30
C LEU A 365 5.00 -20.82 14.90
N ASP A 366 5.26 -19.61 14.40
CA ASP A 366 6.30 -18.74 14.95
C ASP A 366 5.95 -18.28 16.36
N ALA A 367 4.69 -17.94 16.64
CA ALA A 367 4.22 -17.59 17.98
C ALA A 367 4.39 -18.74 18.97
N VAL A 368 3.89 -19.94 18.62
CA VAL A 368 3.92 -21.13 19.49
C VAL A 368 5.37 -21.61 19.68
N SER A 369 6.19 -21.61 18.63
CA SER A 369 7.61 -21.99 18.71
C SER A 369 8.38 -21.05 19.63
N ALA A 370 8.21 -19.74 19.48
CA ALA A 370 8.86 -18.76 20.32
C ALA A 370 8.37 -18.84 21.78
N GLN A 371 7.05 -19.04 22.00
CA GLN A 371 6.47 -19.24 23.31
C GLN A 371 7.03 -20.48 24.02
N THR A 372 7.24 -21.58 23.30
CA THR A 372 7.82 -22.81 23.84
C THR A 372 9.30 -22.64 24.19
N ARG A 373 10.06 -21.87 23.40
CA ARG A 373 11.49 -21.60 23.62
C ARG A 373 11.74 -20.64 24.78
N TYR A 374 10.83 -19.69 25.01
CA TYR A 374 11.05 -18.61 25.97
C TYR A 374 11.40 -19.08 27.40
N PRO A 375 10.66 -20.01 28.04
CA PRO A 375 11.03 -20.52 29.38
C PRO A 375 12.39 -21.23 29.41
N ALA A 376 12.66 -22.03 28.37
CA ALA A 376 13.96 -22.72 28.28
C ALA A 376 15.12 -21.73 28.09
N ALA A 377 14.91 -20.65 27.33
CA ALA A 377 15.90 -19.60 27.15
C ALA A 377 16.17 -18.85 28.46
N ILE A 378 15.15 -18.56 29.27
CA ILE A 378 15.32 -17.94 30.60
C ILE A 378 16.17 -18.81 31.52
N GLU A 379 15.88 -20.10 31.59
CA GLU A 379 16.66 -21.02 32.44
C GLU A 379 18.11 -21.17 31.90
N ALA A 380 18.29 -21.19 30.59
CA ALA A 380 19.61 -21.18 29.97
C ALA A 380 20.38 -19.89 30.27
N GLU A 381 19.73 -18.73 30.25
CA GLU A 381 20.35 -17.46 30.61
C GLU A 381 20.79 -17.46 32.07
N LYS A 382 19.94 -17.89 33.01
CA LYS A 382 20.28 -17.99 34.44
C LYS A 382 21.51 -18.88 34.66
N ALA A 383 21.53 -20.07 34.03
CA ALA A 383 22.67 -21.00 34.15
C ALA A 383 23.95 -20.43 33.53
N ALA A 384 23.84 -19.78 32.37
CA ALA A 384 24.98 -19.13 31.72
C ALA A 384 25.50 -17.94 32.54
N GLU A 385 24.65 -17.17 33.17
CA GLU A 385 25.01 -16.04 34.05
C GLU A 385 25.75 -16.53 35.28
N GLU A 386 25.26 -17.57 35.96
CA GLU A 386 25.93 -18.19 37.07
C GLU A 386 27.31 -18.74 36.67
N THR A 387 27.37 -19.48 35.54
CA THR A 387 28.63 -20.00 35.00
C THR A 387 29.63 -18.88 34.71
N TYR A 388 29.18 -17.81 34.05
CA TYR A 388 30.04 -16.66 33.79
C TYR A 388 30.56 -16.00 35.07
N ASN A 389 29.69 -15.78 36.05
CA ASN A 389 30.04 -15.13 37.32
C ASN A 389 31.07 -15.94 38.06
N LEU A 390 30.90 -17.27 38.17
CA LEU A 390 31.86 -18.16 38.81
C LEU A 390 33.19 -18.22 38.03
N THR A 391 33.13 -18.32 36.70
CA THR A 391 34.33 -18.34 35.85
C THR A 391 35.12 -17.04 35.95
N ASN A 392 34.42 -15.91 35.99
CA ASN A 392 35.04 -14.59 36.15
C ASN A 392 35.75 -14.48 37.51
N GLN A 393 35.13 -14.93 38.61
CA GLN A 393 35.79 -14.97 39.94
C GLN A 393 37.01 -15.86 39.94
N GLN A 394 36.93 -17.04 39.31
CA GLN A 394 38.07 -17.98 39.23
C GLN A 394 39.19 -17.42 38.33
N PHE A 395 38.85 -16.70 37.26
CA PHE A 395 39.84 -16.00 36.45
C PHE A 395 40.56 -14.90 37.25
N GLU A 396 39.83 -14.17 38.07
CA GLU A 396 40.40 -13.12 38.93
C GLU A 396 41.46 -13.61 39.91
N ILE A 397 41.31 -14.84 40.39
CA ILE A 397 42.31 -15.48 41.31
C ILE A 397 43.31 -16.40 40.60
N GLY A 398 43.28 -16.39 39.24
CA GLY A 398 44.23 -17.14 38.41
C GLY A 398 43.96 -18.64 38.28
N MET A 399 42.76 -19.12 38.70
CA MET A 399 42.37 -20.54 38.60
C MET A 399 41.81 -20.92 37.22
N LYS A 400 41.39 -19.96 36.43
CA LYS A 400 40.87 -20.11 35.07
C LYS A 400 41.68 -19.27 34.09
N ASN A 401 41.73 -19.71 32.84
CA ASN A 401 42.42 -18.98 31.77
C ASN A 401 41.48 -18.04 31.00
N THR A 402 42.07 -17.17 30.18
CA THR A 402 41.36 -16.18 29.38
C THR A 402 40.35 -16.81 28.40
N LEU A 403 40.68 -17.99 27.82
CA LEU A 403 39.80 -18.67 26.87
C LEU A 403 38.49 -19.13 27.53
N GLU A 404 38.59 -19.72 28.74
CA GLU A 404 37.41 -20.18 29.50
C GLU A 404 36.50 -19.00 29.87
N LEU A 405 37.09 -17.86 30.29
CA LEU A 405 36.33 -16.64 30.58
C LEU A 405 35.58 -16.12 29.34
N LEU A 406 36.29 -16.03 28.21
CA LEU A 406 35.68 -15.54 26.97
C LEU A 406 34.62 -16.50 26.43
N THR A 407 34.76 -17.82 26.64
CA THR A 407 33.73 -18.80 26.28
C THR A 407 32.49 -18.60 27.13
N ALA A 408 32.62 -18.54 28.46
CA ALA A 408 31.46 -18.31 29.33
C ALA A 408 30.76 -16.97 29.06
N GLN A 409 31.51 -15.92 28.70
CA GLN A 409 30.96 -14.64 28.29
C GLN A 409 30.16 -14.75 26.96
N ASN A 410 30.65 -15.51 26.00
CA ASN A 410 29.94 -15.73 24.74
C ASN A 410 28.67 -16.54 24.96
N ASP A 411 28.69 -17.55 25.80
CA ASP A 411 27.53 -18.38 26.14
C ASP A 411 26.43 -17.52 26.79
N LEU A 412 26.80 -16.67 27.76
CA LEU A 412 25.88 -15.74 28.40
C LEU A 412 25.28 -14.73 27.39
N LEU A 413 26.12 -14.16 26.52
CA LEU A 413 25.64 -13.22 25.48
C LEU A 413 24.67 -13.91 24.53
N SER A 414 24.94 -15.14 24.13
CA SER A 414 24.07 -15.95 23.27
C SER A 414 22.75 -16.26 23.96
N ALA A 415 22.77 -16.65 25.22
CA ALA A 415 21.57 -16.92 26.01
C ALA A 415 20.69 -15.66 26.18
N ARG A 416 21.28 -14.50 26.48
CA ARG A 416 20.57 -13.22 26.58
C ARG A 416 19.90 -12.83 25.26
N ARG A 417 20.57 -13.05 24.13
CA ARG A 417 19.99 -12.79 22.80
C ARG A 417 18.81 -13.72 22.51
N GLU A 418 18.90 -14.98 22.91
CA GLU A 418 17.82 -15.96 22.70
C GLU A 418 16.56 -15.59 23.51
N VAL A 419 16.72 -15.19 24.78
CA VAL A 419 15.61 -14.69 25.60
C VAL A 419 14.97 -13.47 24.95
N LEU A 420 15.78 -12.50 24.53
CA LEU A 420 15.30 -11.28 23.90
C LEU A 420 14.53 -11.57 22.59
N GLN A 421 15.09 -12.43 21.75
CA GLN A 421 14.49 -12.82 20.48
C GLN A 421 13.19 -13.57 20.70
N SER A 422 13.16 -14.57 21.57
CA SER A 422 11.94 -15.34 21.87
C SER A 422 10.84 -14.42 22.41
N LYS A 423 11.16 -13.54 23.37
CA LYS A 423 10.23 -12.57 23.94
C LYS A 423 9.54 -11.72 22.86
N TYR A 424 10.33 -11.02 22.06
CA TYR A 424 9.78 -10.10 21.06
C TYR A 424 9.10 -10.81 19.89
N THR A 425 9.55 -12.03 19.54
CA THR A 425 8.88 -12.85 18.51
C THR A 425 7.47 -13.26 18.97
N VAL A 426 7.30 -13.70 20.23
CA VAL A 426 5.96 -14.02 20.76
C VAL A 426 5.05 -12.81 20.70
N VAL A 427 5.51 -11.67 21.22
CA VAL A 427 4.71 -10.44 21.28
C VAL A 427 4.28 -9.97 19.89
N MET A 428 5.24 -9.92 18.95
CA MET A 428 4.99 -9.53 17.57
C MET A 428 3.94 -10.42 16.92
N ASN A 429 4.15 -11.74 16.95
CA ASN A 429 3.26 -12.68 16.28
C ASN A 429 1.86 -12.70 16.91
N ARG A 430 1.73 -12.53 18.22
CA ARG A 430 0.41 -12.38 18.86
C ARG A 430 -0.33 -11.14 18.40
N MET A 431 0.35 -9.99 18.36
CA MET A 431 -0.24 -8.76 17.83
C MET A 431 -0.62 -8.89 16.36
N LEU A 432 0.16 -9.64 15.57
CA LEU A 432 -0.18 -9.94 14.17
C LEU A 432 -1.39 -10.89 14.08
N LEU A 433 -1.48 -11.93 14.92
CA LEU A 433 -2.66 -12.82 14.95
C LEU A 433 -3.93 -12.07 15.33
N ASP A 434 -3.84 -11.08 16.23
CA ASP A 434 -4.98 -10.24 16.59
C ASP A 434 -5.52 -9.44 15.40
N THR A 435 -4.70 -9.16 14.37
CA THR A 435 -5.17 -8.48 13.16
C THR A 435 -6.12 -9.33 12.31
N PHE A 436 -6.17 -10.64 12.51
CA PHE A 436 -7.10 -11.57 11.86
C PHE A 436 -8.41 -11.75 12.64
N THR A 437 -8.62 -10.99 13.70
CA THR A 437 -9.85 -11.04 14.52
C THR A 437 -10.78 -9.87 14.21
N ALA A 438 -12.07 -10.03 14.50
CA ALA A 438 -13.09 -8.99 14.25
C ALA A 438 -12.83 -7.66 14.97
N SER A 439 -12.14 -7.67 16.10
CA SER A 439 -11.77 -6.47 16.86
C SER A 439 -10.81 -5.55 16.12
N SER A 440 -10.05 -6.07 15.15
CA SER A 440 -9.09 -5.31 14.36
C SER A 440 -9.71 -4.51 13.21
N LEU A 441 -10.97 -4.81 12.83
CA LEU A 441 -11.68 -4.15 11.72
C LEU A 441 -12.35 -2.83 12.11
N ASN A 442 -12.38 -2.48 13.39
CA ASN A 442 -12.82 -1.17 13.89
C ASN A 442 -11.67 -0.15 13.73
N LEU A 443 -11.27 0.10 12.48
CA LEU A 443 -10.20 1.03 12.08
C LEU A 443 -10.76 2.40 11.73
#